data_7477cb8edebebcd5250698cc29d94cdb
#
_entry.id   7477cb8edebebcd5250698cc29d94cdb
#
_cell.length_a   1.000
_cell.length_b   1.000
_cell.length_c   1.000
_cell.angle_alpha   90.00
_cell.angle_beta   90.00
_cell.angle_gamma   90.00
#
_symmetry.space_group_name_H-M   'P 1'
#
loop_
_entity.id
_entity.type
_entity.pdbx_description
1 polymer ?
#
loop_
_entity_poly.entity_id
_entity_poly.type
_entity_poly.pdbx_seq_one_letter_code
_entity_poly.pdbx_strand_id
1 'polypeptide(L)'
;MREKVIVIGAGMGGLSAAIRLQLAGYNVEIYEKNQTPGGKMSQIKAEGYTFDVGPTIVMMPDLYCSLFELAGKNPEDYFHLKRLEPMYDAYFKAETYRKYTITSDLVELSRDSFRISSISQ
;
A
#
# COMPACT_ATOMS: atom_id res chain seq x y z
N MET A 1 -27.36 0.00 24.18
CA MET A 1 -25.99 0.62 24.24
C MET A 1 -25.13 -0.07 23.21
N ARG A 2 -24.26 0.66 22.49
CA ARG A 2 -23.31 0.04 21.55
C ARG A 2 -22.17 -0.60 22.35
N GLU A 3 -21.80 -1.82 22.01
CA GLU A 3 -20.64 -2.48 22.62
C GLU A 3 -19.36 -1.71 22.30
N LYS A 4 -18.51 -1.58 23.31
CA LYS A 4 -17.23 -0.88 23.19
C LYS A 4 -16.14 -1.87 22.75
N VAL A 5 -15.39 -1.49 21.71
CA VAL A 5 -14.23 -2.23 21.22
C VAL A 5 -12.99 -1.34 21.28
N ILE A 6 -11.91 -1.88 21.80
CA ILE A 6 -10.60 -1.22 21.86
C ILE A 6 -9.69 -1.84 20.82
N VAL A 7 -9.11 -1.01 19.94
CA VAL A 7 -8.11 -1.39 18.97
C VAL A 7 -6.76 -0.83 19.41
N ILE A 8 -5.78 -1.70 19.56
CA ILE A 8 -4.42 -1.31 19.94
C ILE A 8 -3.53 -1.25 18.71
N GLY A 9 -3.04 -0.06 18.40
CA GLY A 9 -2.23 0.26 17.22
C GLY A 9 -3.04 0.85 16.08
N ALA A 10 -2.61 2.02 15.59
CA ALA A 10 -3.20 2.73 14.45
C ALA A 10 -2.36 2.56 13.17
N GLY A 11 -1.80 1.38 12.94
CA GLY A 11 -1.27 0.97 11.64
C GLY A 11 -2.40 0.61 10.67
N MET A 12 -2.07 0.24 9.42
CA MET A 12 -3.06 -0.09 8.38
C MET A 12 -4.08 -1.14 8.83
N GLY A 13 -3.62 -2.22 9.47
CA GLY A 13 -4.52 -3.27 9.99
C GLY A 13 -5.46 -2.76 11.07
N GLY A 14 -4.93 -2.02 12.05
CA GLY A 14 -5.74 -1.45 13.14
C GLY A 14 -6.76 -0.44 12.65
N LEU A 15 -6.38 0.47 11.77
CA LEU A 15 -7.28 1.45 11.16
C LEU A 15 -8.38 0.77 10.33
N SER A 16 -8.01 -0.21 9.50
CA SER A 16 -8.97 -0.96 8.68
C SER A 16 -9.98 -1.73 9.55
N ALA A 17 -9.51 -2.39 10.60
CA ALA A 17 -10.37 -3.09 11.56
C ALA A 17 -11.30 -2.12 12.29
N ALA A 18 -10.76 -1.00 12.78
CA ALA A 18 -11.54 0.00 13.50
C ALA A 18 -12.66 0.61 12.64
N ILE A 19 -12.38 0.94 11.38
CA ILE A 19 -13.39 1.47 10.46
C ILE A 19 -14.50 0.44 10.25
N ARG A 20 -14.15 -0.82 9.97
CA ARG A 20 -15.15 -1.88 9.75
C ARG A 20 -16.00 -2.14 10.99
N LEU A 21 -15.39 -2.18 12.17
CA LEU A 21 -16.11 -2.33 13.43
C LEU A 21 -17.04 -1.15 13.72
N GLN A 22 -16.56 0.07 13.46
CA GLN A 22 -17.39 1.28 13.62
C GLN A 22 -18.62 1.24 12.68
N LEU A 23 -18.43 0.82 11.43
CA LEU A 23 -19.51 0.66 10.45
C LEU A 23 -20.46 -0.47 10.82
N ALA A 24 -19.98 -1.52 11.50
CA ALA A 24 -20.80 -2.59 12.06
C ALA A 24 -21.59 -2.17 13.30
N GLY A 25 -21.43 -0.93 13.77
CA GLY A 25 -22.21 -0.36 14.87
C GLY A 25 -21.56 -0.41 16.25
N TYR A 26 -20.32 -0.87 16.36
CA TYR A 26 -19.58 -0.83 17.62
C TYR A 26 -19.15 0.61 17.97
N ASN A 27 -18.88 0.84 19.26
CA ASN A 27 -18.21 2.06 19.73
C ASN A 27 -16.71 1.77 19.80
N VAL A 28 -15.93 2.28 18.83
CA VAL A 28 -14.52 1.91 18.67
C VAL A 28 -13.61 3.00 19.20
N GLU A 29 -12.64 2.60 20.04
CA GLU A 29 -11.54 3.45 20.48
C GLU A 29 -10.22 2.86 19.98
N ILE A 30 -9.33 3.74 19.45
CA ILE A 30 -8.00 3.33 18.98
C ILE A 30 -6.95 3.94 19.89
N TYR A 31 -6.02 3.10 20.33
CA TYR A 31 -4.86 3.51 21.11
C TYR A 31 -3.58 3.30 20.29
N GLU A 32 -2.86 4.38 20.05
CA GLU A 32 -1.58 4.38 19.32
C GLU A 32 -0.48 4.90 20.23
N LYS A 33 0.67 4.21 20.24
CA LYS A 33 1.82 4.59 21.06
C LYS A 33 2.61 5.78 20.48
N ASN A 34 2.55 5.94 19.14
CA ASN A 34 3.25 7.02 18.45
C ASN A 34 2.35 8.27 18.39
N GLN A 35 2.96 9.42 18.15
CA GLN A 35 2.23 10.68 18.04
C GLN A 35 1.31 10.75 16.81
N THR A 36 1.60 9.95 15.77
CA THR A 36 0.84 9.92 14.52
C THR A 36 0.43 8.50 14.17
N PRO A 37 -0.78 8.31 13.60
CA PRO A 37 -1.19 7.02 13.05
C PRO A 37 -0.41 6.69 11.77
N GLY A 38 -0.58 5.48 11.26
CA GLY A 38 0.02 5.01 9.99
C GLY A 38 0.97 3.82 10.16
N GLY A 39 1.63 3.69 11.32
CA GLY A 39 2.58 2.60 11.56
C GLY A 39 3.74 2.62 10.55
N LYS A 40 3.89 1.56 9.75
CA LYS A 40 4.91 1.49 8.69
C LYS A 40 4.67 2.43 7.50
N MET A 41 3.49 3.03 7.39
CA MET A 41 3.15 4.04 6.38
C MET A 41 3.21 5.47 6.97
N SER A 42 4.04 5.67 7.99
CA SER A 42 4.26 6.97 8.60
C SER A 42 5.18 7.85 7.75
N GLN A 43 5.17 9.14 8.07
CA GLN A 43 6.04 10.13 7.46
C GLN A 43 6.95 10.75 8.52
N ILE A 44 8.17 11.07 8.11
CA ILE A 44 9.08 11.93 8.88
C ILE A 44 9.02 13.34 8.29
N LYS A 45 8.70 14.31 9.13
CA LYS A 45 8.71 15.73 8.75
C LYS A 45 9.82 16.43 9.53
N ALA A 46 10.80 16.96 8.82
CA ALA A 46 11.93 17.66 9.40
C ALA A 46 12.36 18.81 8.48
N GLU A 47 12.60 19.97 9.07
CA GLU A 47 13.16 21.16 8.39
C GLU A 47 12.43 21.57 7.09
N GLY A 48 11.11 21.41 7.05
CA GLY A 48 10.28 21.71 5.88
C GLY A 48 10.22 20.60 4.83
N TYR A 49 10.91 19.48 5.03
CA TYR A 49 10.87 18.30 4.17
C TYR A 49 9.94 17.23 4.73
N THR A 50 9.39 16.43 3.85
CA THR A 50 8.57 15.26 4.20
C THR A 50 9.14 14.01 3.52
N PHE A 51 9.39 12.97 4.32
CA PHE A 51 9.91 11.70 3.86
C PHE A 51 8.92 10.58 4.21
N ASP A 52 8.50 9.82 3.22
CA ASP A 52 7.72 8.61 3.45
C ASP A 52 8.63 7.49 3.96
N VAL A 53 8.27 6.89 5.10
CA VAL A 53 9.08 5.83 5.75
C VAL A 53 8.73 4.46 5.20
N GLY A 54 7.57 4.33 4.61
CA GLY A 54 7.00 3.07 4.18
C GLY A 54 7.04 2.84 2.67
N PRO A 55 6.27 1.84 2.20
CA PRO A 55 6.17 1.52 0.78
C PRO A 55 5.53 2.68 0.01
N THR A 56 6.08 2.95 -1.16
CA THR A 56 5.61 3.99 -2.09
C THR A 56 4.70 3.43 -3.18
N ILE A 57 4.60 2.09 -3.28
CA ILE A 57 3.79 1.40 -4.29
C ILE A 57 2.61 0.73 -3.59
N VAL A 58 1.40 1.00 -4.10
CA VAL A 58 0.16 0.37 -3.62
C VAL A 58 -0.08 -0.90 -4.42
N MET A 59 0.09 -2.07 -3.78
CA MET A 59 -0.02 -3.37 -4.43
C MET A 59 -1.46 -3.83 -4.67
N MET A 60 -2.41 -3.41 -3.83
CA MET A 60 -3.82 -3.84 -3.89
C MET A 60 -4.73 -2.62 -3.77
N PRO A 61 -4.81 -1.77 -4.81
CA PRO A 61 -5.56 -0.51 -4.77
C PRO A 61 -7.04 -0.71 -4.44
N ASP A 62 -7.65 -1.78 -4.95
CA ASP A 62 -9.08 -2.07 -4.73
C ASP A 62 -9.43 -2.27 -3.26
N LEU A 63 -8.51 -2.83 -2.46
CA LEU A 63 -8.73 -2.99 -1.01
C LEU A 63 -8.73 -1.65 -0.27
N TYR A 64 -7.93 -0.69 -0.72
CA TYR A 64 -7.95 0.66 -0.17
C TYR A 64 -9.22 1.38 -0.55
N CYS A 65 -9.59 1.37 -1.83
CA CYS A 65 -10.82 1.99 -2.32
C CYS A 65 -12.05 1.41 -1.63
N SER A 66 -12.15 0.09 -1.53
CA SER A 66 -13.30 -0.59 -0.92
C SER A 66 -13.56 -0.18 0.54
N LEU A 67 -12.53 0.22 1.28
CA LEU A 67 -12.69 0.67 2.65
C LEU A 67 -13.41 2.02 2.73
N PHE A 68 -13.11 2.94 1.81
CA PHE A 68 -13.80 4.23 1.70
C PHE A 68 -15.23 4.05 1.19
N GLU A 69 -15.41 3.23 0.16
CA GLU A 69 -16.73 2.91 -0.39
C GLU A 69 -17.63 2.28 0.67
N LEU A 70 -17.11 1.35 1.47
CA LEU A 70 -17.83 0.74 2.60
C LEU A 70 -18.29 1.79 3.62
N ALA A 71 -17.50 2.85 3.79
CA ALA A 71 -17.84 3.99 4.66
C ALA A 71 -18.75 5.03 3.97
N GLY A 72 -19.23 4.77 2.75
CA GLY A 72 -20.06 5.69 1.96
C GLY A 72 -19.28 6.91 1.47
N LYS A 73 -17.96 6.77 1.28
CA LYS A 73 -17.06 7.82 0.80
C LYS A 73 -16.55 7.48 -0.59
N ASN A 74 -16.30 8.52 -1.41
CA ASN A 74 -15.62 8.34 -2.66
C ASN A 74 -14.09 8.39 -2.42
N PRO A 75 -13.32 7.34 -2.75
CA PRO A 75 -11.86 7.31 -2.55
C PRO A 75 -11.13 8.49 -3.21
N GLU A 76 -11.56 8.91 -4.38
CA GLU A 76 -10.95 10.00 -5.15
C GLU A 76 -10.95 11.36 -4.43
N ASP A 77 -11.85 11.56 -3.45
CA ASP A 77 -11.88 12.76 -2.64
C ASP A 77 -10.73 12.82 -1.61
N TYR A 78 -10.03 11.70 -1.39
CA TYR A 78 -9.01 11.55 -0.35
C TYR A 78 -7.61 11.29 -0.91
N PHE A 79 -7.52 10.52 -2.01
CA PHE A 79 -6.26 10.21 -2.68
C PHE A 79 -6.47 9.87 -4.16
N HIS A 80 -5.44 10.12 -4.97
CA HIS A 80 -5.44 9.77 -6.38
C HIS A 80 -4.42 8.66 -6.62
N LEU A 81 -4.87 7.53 -7.15
CA LEU A 81 -3.99 6.44 -7.54
C LEU A 81 -3.67 6.53 -9.02
N LYS A 82 -2.38 6.47 -9.35
CA LYS A 82 -1.91 6.41 -10.73
C LYS A 82 -1.28 5.05 -10.98
N ARG A 83 -1.83 4.33 -11.97
CA ARG A 83 -1.19 3.12 -12.46
C ARG A 83 0.11 3.48 -13.16
N LEU A 84 1.19 2.81 -12.78
CA LEU A 84 2.49 2.97 -13.39
C LEU A 84 2.70 1.86 -14.41
N GLU A 85 3.07 2.24 -15.65
CA GLU A 85 3.42 1.31 -16.71
C GLU A 85 4.56 1.92 -17.54
N PRO A 86 5.73 1.32 -17.54
CA PRO A 86 6.15 0.20 -16.70
C PRO A 86 6.25 0.58 -15.21
N MET A 87 6.21 -0.42 -14.32
CA MET A 87 6.29 -0.17 -12.87
C MET A 87 7.70 0.31 -12.45
N TYR A 88 8.73 -0.41 -12.85
CA TYR A 88 10.13 -0.05 -12.60
C TYR A 88 11.07 -0.87 -13.48
N ASP A 89 12.32 -0.39 -13.57
CA ASP A 89 13.41 -1.10 -14.21
C ASP A 89 14.34 -1.69 -13.15
N ALA A 90 14.67 -2.97 -13.29
CA ALA A 90 15.65 -3.64 -12.44
C ALA A 90 16.98 -3.80 -13.21
N TYR A 91 18.07 -3.32 -12.60
CA TYR A 91 19.41 -3.39 -13.18
C TYR A 91 20.26 -4.35 -12.38
N PHE A 92 20.83 -5.35 -13.04
CA PHE A 92 21.72 -6.31 -12.43
C PHE A 92 23.13 -6.15 -13.02
N LYS A 93 24.13 -6.11 -12.14
CA LYS A 93 25.53 -6.16 -12.54
C LYS A 93 25.95 -7.62 -12.65
N ALA A 94 26.12 -8.08 -13.88
CA ALA A 94 26.77 -9.34 -14.21
C ALA A 94 28.05 -9.02 -15.02
N GLU A 95 28.50 -9.87 -15.89
CA GLU A 95 29.61 -9.55 -16.83
C GLU A 95 29.22 -8.38 -17.75
N THR A 96 27.93 -8.25 -18.07
CA THR A 96 27.34 -7.08 -18.72
C THR A 96 26.11 -6.63 -17.92
N TYR A 97 25.86 -5.29 -17.86
CA TYR A 97 24.66 -4.76 -17.23
C TYR A 97 23.43 -5.26 -17.96
N ARG A 98 22.52 -5.91 -17.22
CA ARG A 98 21.21 -6.33 -17.72
C ARG A 98 20.12 -5.48 -17.09
N LYS A 99 19.24 -4.95 -17.93
CA LYS A 99 18.05 -4.21 -17.54
C LYS A 99 16.83 -5.10 -17.77
N TYR A 100 15.97 -5.17 -16.74
CA TYR A 100 14.66 -5.81 -16.82
C TYR A 100 13.61 -4.77 -16.51
N THR A 101 12.67 -4.58 -17.42
CA THR A 101 11.51 -3.69 -17.23
C THR A 101 10.38 -4.50 -16.65
N ILE A 102 9.87 -4.08 -15.49
CA ILE A 102 8.78 -4.74 -14.79
C ILE A 102 7.49 -4.00 -15.08
N THR A 103 6.54 -4.72 -15.65
CA THR A 103 5.20 -4.24 -15.99
C THR A 103 4.17 -4.72 -14.97
N SER A 104 3.06 -4.01 -14.87
CA SER A 104 1.90 -4.43 -14.07
C SER A 104 1.04 -5.49 -14.76
N ASP A 105 1.33 -5.82 -16.02
CA ASP A 105 0.62 -6.86 -16.76
C ASP A 105 1.22 -8.24 -16.45
N LEU A 106 0.43 -9.10 -15.80
CA LEU A 106 0.83 -10.47 -15.43
C LEU A 106 1.13 -11.34 -16.66
N VAL A 107 0.51 -11.05 -17.81
CA VAL A 107 0.74 -11.78 -19.07
C VAL A 107 2.10 -11.42 -19.64
N GLU A 108 2.48 -10.16 -19.62
CA GLU A 108 3.82 -9.73 -20.03
C GLU A 108 4.90 -10.26 -19.08
N LEU A 109 4.69 -10.17 -17.77
CA LEU A 109 5.61 -10.76 -16.76
C LEU A 109 5.83 -12.25 -17.00
N SER A 110 4.80 -13.00 -17.36
CA SER A 110 4.94 -14.43 -17.67
C SER A 110 5.76 -14.69 -18.92
N ARG A 111 5.69 -13.82 -19.93
CA ARG A 111 6.49 -13.91 -21.17
C ARG A 111 7.95 -13.57 -20.92
N ASP A 112 8.23 -12.58 -20.08
CA ASP A 112 9.61 -12.18 -19.75
C ASP A 112 10.31 -13.20 -18.85
N SER A 113 9.60 -13.86 -17.93
CA SER A 113 10.15 -14.97 -17.16
C SER A 113 10.50 -16.18 -18.04
N PHE A 114 9.78 -16.41 -19.13
CA PHE A 114 10.12 -17.46 -20.12
C PHE A 114 11.35 -17.08 -20.96
N ARG A 115 11.60 -15.80 -21.23
CA ARG A 115 12.81 -15.30 -21.91
C ARG A 115 14.06 -15.40 -21.03
N ILE A 116 13.94 -15.24 -19.72
CA ILE A 116 15.04 -15.38 -18.77
C ILE A 116 15.57 -16.82 -18.73
N SER A 117 14.69 -17.82 -18.82
CA SER A 117 15.09 -19.24 -18.81
C SER A 117 15.77 -19.70 -20.11
N SER A 118 15.60 -18.97 -21.23
CA SER A 118 16.20 -19.30 -22.52
C SER A 118 17.59 -18.65 -22.77
N ILE A 119 18.06 -17.80 -21.87
CA ILE A 119 19.36 -17.11 -22.00
C ILE A 119 20.45 -17.76 -21.13
N SER A 120 20.12 -18.80 -20.36
CA SER A 120 21.06 -19.56 -19.52
C SER A 120 21.59 -20.84 -20.21
N GLN A 121 21.82 -20.82 -21.54
CA GLN A 121 22.61 -21.80 -22.26
C GLN A 121 23.79 -21.13 -22.99
#